data_0b21d0a81a60ae0ed0b13722f5dd6378
#
_entry.id   0b21d0a81a60ae0ed0b13722f5dd6378
#
_cell.length_a   1.000
_cell.length_b   1.000
_cell.length_c   1.000
_cell.angle_alpha   90.00
_cell.angle_beta   90.00
_cell.angle_gamma   90.00
#
_symmetry.space_group_name_H-M   'P 1'
#
loop_
_entity.id
_entity.type
_entity.pdbx_description
1 polymer ?
#
loop_
_entity_poly.entity_id
_entity_poly.type
_entity_poly.pdbx_seq_one_letter_code
_entity_poly.pdbx_strand_id
1 'polypeptide(L)'
;DPEEQAGQEKPVREKTPFSLIGNLIFLFTIAILAAISWLIYSSWSPQNTADLPGFRQKENAPDIPKILKQAINRDASVSFSEEDINRYLASSVHPQQHGALAIFATNPAVGIRLHGGKEQPDGAIGEGCMEIIIERYTGIDSRQTISLFLTPFQSMDPHNYMAVQTRFEFYNDETLPGGIHVGGTIGSLSVPQGYMIFLLPAFENLLQAYLPLIHMIEESGMGIPISEGRLNLTPPQKRTL
;
A
#
# COMPACT_ATOMS: atom_id res chain seq x y z
N ASP A 1 -78.81 42.45 0.47
CA ASP A 1 -78.07 41.65 1.46
C ASP A 1 -76.71 41.23 0.82
N PRO A 2 -75.61 41.71 1.36
CA PRO A 2 -74.29 41.25 0.92
C PRO A 2 -73.88 40.02 1.74
N GLU A 3 -73.73 38.89 1.02
CA GLU A 3 -73.19 37.65 1.56
C GLU A 3 -71.74 37.87 1.96
N GLU A 4 -71.49 37.66 3.22
CA GLU A 4 -70.27 37.70 3.94
C GLU A 4 -69.39 36.48 3.48
N GLN A 5 -68.47 36.67 2.53
CA GLN A 5 -67.45 35.68 2.18
C GLN A 5 -66.44 35.59 3.33
N ALA A 6 -66.73 34.70 4.26
CA ALA A 6 -65.78 34.29 5.28
C ALA A 6 -64.57 33.67 4.61
N GLY A 7 -63.46 34.41 4.56
CA GLY A 7 -62.16 33.94 4.13
C GLY A 7 -61.70 32.78 5.03
N GLN A 8 -61.71 31.55 4.51
CA GLN A 8 -61.07 30.42 5.15
C GLN A 8 -59.54 30.65 5.12
N GLU A 9 -58.99 31.18 6.20
CA GLU A 9 -57.57 31.15 6.46
C GLU A 9 -57.12 29.67 6.51
N LYS A 10 -56.32 29.27 5.52
CA LYS A 10 -55.69 27.95 5.54
C LYS A 10 -54.81 27.88 6.79
N PRO A 11 -54.98 26.84 7.64
CA PRO A 11 -54.16 26.71 8.84
C PRO A 11 -52.68 26.61 8.43
N VAL A 12 -51.89 27.56 8.90
CA VAL A 12 -50.43 27.51 8.80
C VAL A 12 -49.98 26.26 9.56
N ARG A 13 -49.59 25.24 8.81
CA ARG A 13 -49.10 23.96 9.36
C ARG A 13 -47.78 24.26 10.06
N GLU A 14 -47.80 24.51 11.37
CA GLU A 14 -46.60 24.62 12.18
C GLU A 14 -45.78 23.34 11.98
N LYS A 15 -44.59 23.53 11.42
CA LYS A 15 -43.61 22.40 11.25
C LYS A 15 -43.20 21.98 12.66
N THR A 16 -43.77 20.89 13.15
CA THR A 16 -43.45 20.37 14.47
C THR A 16 -41.95 20.03 14.52
N PRO A 17 -41.26 20.27 15.64
CA PRO A 17 -39.81 19.94 15.78
C PRO A 17 -39.49 18.48 15.46
N PHE A 18 -40.47 17.60 15.63
CA PHE A 18 -40.37 16.18 15.22
C PHE A 18 -40.15 15.98 13.72
N SER A 19 -40.66 16.87 12.86
CA SER A 19 -40.42 16.75 11.40
C SER A 19 -39.00 17.18 11.03
N LEU A 20 -38.39 18.12 11.78
CA LEU A 20 -36.99 18.52 11.56
C LEU A 20 -36.01 17.42 11.99
N ILE A 21 -36.24 16.78 13.12
CA ILE A 21 -35.43 15.65 13.60
C ILE A 21 -35.54 14.46 12.64
N GLY A 22 -36.76 14.15 12.18
CA GLY A 22 -36.96 13.06 11.21
C GLY A 22 -36.21 13.31 9.88
N ASN A 23 -36.26 14.56 9.38
CA ASN A 23 -35.50 14.92 8.17
C ASN A 23 -33.99 14.86 8.38
N LEU A 24 -33.51 15.26 9.56
CA LEU A 24 -32.08 15.19 9.90
C LEU A 24 -31.58 13.75 9.98
N ILE A 25 -32.33 12.87 10.63
CA ILE A 25 -32.03 11.41 10.68
C ILE A 25 -32.04 10.83 9.28
N PHE A 26 -33.02 11.17 8.45
CA PHE A 26 -33.09 10.70 7.07
C PHE A 26 -31.88 11.13 6.24
N LEU A 27 -31.48 12.41 6.31
CA LEU A 27 -30.30 12.93 5.63
C LEU A 27 -29.03 12.25 6.11
N PHE A 28 -28.90 12.03 7.41
CA PHE A 28 -27.77 11.32 8.00
C PHE A 28 -27.69 9.87 7.52
N THR A 29 -28.82 9.19 7.45
CA THR A 29 -28.90 7.82 6.91
C THR A 29 -28.46 7.76 5.44
N ILE A 30 -28.93 8.71 4.60
CA ILE A 30 -28.49 8.80 3.20
C ILE A 30 -27.00 9.07 3.12
N ALA A 31 -26.47 9.96 3.94
CA ALA A 31 -25.04 10.26 3.96
C ALA A 31 -24.19 9.03 4.33
N ILE A 32 -24.63 8.25 5.33
CA ILE A 32 -23.97 6.97 5.70
C ILE A 32 -24.02 5.98 4.55
N LEU A 33 -25.18 5.79 3.93
CA LEU A 33 -25.32 4.86 2.80
C LEU A 33 -24.45 5.27 1.61
N ALA A 34 -24.39 6.56 1.32
CA ALA A 34 -23.54 7.11 0.28
C ALA A 34 -22.05 6.89 0.59
N ALA A 35 -21.63 7.12 1.84
CA ALA A 35 -20.26 6.87 2.29
C ALA A 35 -19.89 5.38 2.19
N ILE A 36 -20.76 4.48 2.63
CA ILE A 36 -20.55 3.02 2.51
C ILE A 36 -20.45 2.62 1.03
N SER A 37 -21.35 3.12 0.18
CA SER A 37 -21.33 2.83 -1.25
C SER A 37 -20.05 3.33 -1.90
N TRP A 38 -19.58 4.52 -1.52
CA TRP A 38 -18.30 5.06 -1.99
C TRP A 38 -17.11 4.22 -1.54
N LEU A 39 -17.09 3.78 -0.28
CA LEU A 39 -16.03 2.90 0.24
C LEU A 39 -15.99 1.57 -0.51
N ILE A 40 -17.15 0.94 -0.74
CA ILE A 40 -17.25 -0.29 -1.51
C ILE A 40 -16.74 -0.05 -2.94
N TYR A 41 -17.23 0.99 -3.62
CA TYR A 41 -16.79 1.33 -4.97
C TYR A 41 -15.27 1.56 -5.04
N SER A 42 -14.72 2.33 -4.12
CA SER A 42 -13.27 2.63 -4.08
C SER A 42 -12.44 1.38 -3.81
N SER A 43 -12.90 0.47 -2.95
CA SER A 43 -12.19 -0.79 -2.67
C SER A 43 -12.20 -1.76 -3.86
N TRP A 44 -13.18 -1.66 -4.75
CA TRP A 44 -13.27 -2.46 -5.98
C TRP A 44 -12.64 -1.79 -7.20
N SER A 45 -12.33 -0.50 -7.12
CA SER A 45 -11.69 0.26 -8.19
C SER A 45 -10.19 -0.05 -8.19
N PRO A 46 -9.65 -0.85 -9.14
CA PRO A 46 -8.26 -1.26 -9.10
C PRO A 46 -7.33 -0.06 -9.33
N GLN A 47 -6.15 -0.11 -8.73
CA GLN A 47 -5.08 0.80 -9.10
C GLN A 47 -4.65 0.57 -10.55
N ASN A 48 -4.07 1.59 -11.16
CA ASN A 48 -3.45 1.43 -12.46
C ASN A 48 -2.13 0.67 -12.30
N THR A 49 -2.06 -0.53 -12.85
CA THR A 49 -0.86 -1.37 -12.90
C THR A 49 -0.23 -1.42 -14.29
N ALA A 50 -0.86 -0.76 -15.27
CA ALA A 50 -0.35 -0.73 -16.65
C ALA A 50 0.90 0.15 -16.82
N ASP A 51 1.12 1.07 -15.88
CA ASP A 51 2.27 1.96 -15.81
C ASP A 51 3.49 1.34 -15.10
N LEU A 52 3.32 0.14 -14.50
CA LEU A 52 4.41 -0.57 -13.82
C LEU A 52 5.35 -1.21 -14.86
N PRO A 53 6.61 -0.76 -14.95
CA PRO A 53 7.55 -1.32 -15.90
C PRO A 53 7.87 -2.78 -15.52
N GLY A 54 7.90 -3.65 -16.52
CA GLY A 54 8.21 -5.09 -16.30
C GLY A 54 7.11 -5.92 -15.64
N PHE A 55 5.98 -5.30 -15.24
CA PHE A 55 4.87 -6.00 -14.62
C PHE A 55 4.34 -7.12 -15.53
N ARG A 56 4.23 -8.34 -15.01
CA ARG A 56 3.86 -9.56 -15.74
C ARG A 56 4.82 -10.00 -16.87
N GLN A 57 5.95 -9.31 -17.06
CA GLN A 57 6.95 -9.68 -18.07
C GLN A 57 7.96 -10.67 -17.50
N LYS A 58 7.97 -11.89 -18.02
CA LYS A 58 8.88 -12.95 -17.55
C LYS A 58 10.21 -12.99 -18.34
N GLU A 59 10.25 -12.34 -19.49
CA GLU A 59 11.40 -12.37 -20.39
C GLU A 59 12.55 -11.52 -19.82
N ASN A 60 13.76 -12.03 -19.96
CA ASN A 60 14.99 -11.38 -19.51
C ASN A 60 14.98 -10.98 -18.01
N ALA A 61 14.30 -11.78 -17.17
CA ALA A 61 14.29 -11.55 -15.74
C ALA A 61 15.70 -11.71 -15.14
N PRO A 62 16.22 -10.74 -14.39
CA PRO A 62 17.52 -10.86 -13.73
C PRO A 62 17.45 -11.89 -12.59
N ASP A 63 18.55 -12.60 -12.36
CA ASP A 63 18.70 -13.46 -11.18
C ASP A 63 19.10 -12.62 -9.96
N ILE A 64 18.11 -11.92 -9.38
CA ILE A 64 18.32 -11.00 -8.24
C ILE A 64 19.05 -11.70 -7.08
N PRO A 65 18.65 -12.93 -6.63
CA PRO A 65 19.35 -13.61 -5.54
C PRO A 65 20.82 -13.83 -5.80
N LYS A 66 21.18 -14.20 -7.02
CA LYS A 66 22.58 -14.43 -7.42
C LYS A 66 23.37 -13.12 -7.45
N ILE A 67 22.79 -12.06 -8.03
CA ILE A 67 23.42 -10.73 -8.10
C ILE A 67 23.64 -10.20 -6.68
N LEU A 68 22.63 -10.28 -5.81
CA LEU A 68 22.71 -9.84 -4.42
C LEU A 68 23.78 -10.60 -3.64
N LYS A 69 23.81 -11.93 -3.74
CA LYS A 69 24.84 -12.76 -3.11
C LYS A 69 26.25 -12.38 -3.56
N GLN A 70 26.43 -12.07 -4.84
CA GLN A 70 27.72 -11.61 -5.36
C GLN A 70 28.10 -10.23 -4.82
N ALA A 71 27.14 -9.31 -4.73
CA ALA A 71 27.35 -7.98 -4.19
C ALA A 71 27.75 -8.03 -2.71
N ILE A 72 27.05 -8.81 -1.90
CA ILE A 72 27.36 -9.02 -0.48
C ILE A 72 28.77 -9.61 -0.32
N ASN A 73 29.11 -10.66 -1.06
CA ASN A 73 30.41 -11.29 -0.96
C ASN A 73 31.60 -10.41 -1.37
N ARG A 74 31.34 -9.36 -2.15
CA ARG A 74 32.36 -8.42 -2.65
C ARG A 74 32.35 -7.07 -1.95
N ASP A 75 31.52 -6.88 -0.94
CA ASP A 75 31.27 -5.57 -0.33
C ASP A 75 30.98 -4.49 -1.41
N ALA A 76 30.17 -4.85 -2.44
CA ALA A 76 29.91 -3.98 -3.58
C ALA A 76 28.48 -3.45 -3.55
N SER A 77 28.30 -2.21 -3.97
CA SER A 77 26.95 -1.65 -4.17
C SER A 77 26.32 -2.26 -5.40
N VAL A 78 25.00 -2.45 -5.34
CA VAL A 78 24.17 -2.89 -6.47
C VAL A 78 22.89 -2.08 -6.53
N SER A 79 22.41 -1.81 -7.74
CA SER A 79 21.16 -1.09 -7.96
C SER A 79 20.25 -1.92 -8.85
N PHE A 80 18.99 -2.02 -8.45
CA PHE A 80 17.94 -2.66 -9.23
C PHE A 80 16.93 -1.60 -9.64
N SER A 81 16.53 -1.61 -10.90
CA SER A 81 15.39 -0.82 -11.36
C SER A 81 14.08 -1.48 -10.94
N GLU A 82 13.03 -0.69 -10.87
CA GLU A 82 11.66 -1.21 -10.67
C GLU A 82 11.32 -2.27 -11.72
N GLU A 83 11.73 -2.07 -12.97
CA GLU A 83 11.55 -3.02 -14.06
C GLU A 83 12.24 -4.37 -13.79
N ASP A 84 13.49 -4.34 -13.31
CA ASP A 84 14.25 -5.55 -12.99
C ASP A 84 13.56 -6.38 -11.91
N ILE A 85 13.09 -5.68 -10.85
CA ILE A 85 12.40 -6.32 -9.73
C ILE A 85 11.07 -6.91 -10.20
N ASN A 86 10.30 -6.16 -10.99
CA ASN A 86 9.00 -6.62 -11.49
C ASN A 86 9.13 -7.81 -12.44
N ARG A 87 10.12 -7.84 -13.32
CA ARG A 87 10.42 -9.01 -14.16
C ARG A 87 10.82 -10.22 -13.33
N TYR A 88 11.66 -10.03 -12.32
CA TYR A 88 12.03 -11.10 -11.40
C TYR A 88 10.81 -11.66 -10.68
N LEU A 89 9.95 -10.79 -10.12
CA LEU A 89 8.72 -11.20 -9.49
C LEU A 89 7.80 -11.96 -10.44
N ALA A 90 7.60 -11.45 -11.65
CA ALA A 90 6.78 -12.12 -12.67
C ALA A 90 7.30 -13.53 -13.03
N SER A 91 8.62 -13.76 -12.97
CA SER A 91 9.25 -15.05 -13.30
C SER A 91 9.27 -16.01 -12.11
N SER A 92 9.42 -15.50 -10.88
CA SER A 92 9.66 -16.30 -9.67
C SER A 92 8.41 -16.54 -8.83
N VAL A 93 7.44 -15.60 -8.84
CA VAL A 93 6.22 -15.77 -8.06
C VAL A 93 5.28 -16.74 -8.76
N HIS A 94 5.05 -17.86 -8.12
CA HIS A 94 3.89 -18.71 -8.41
C HIS A 94 2.91 -18.51 -7.25
N PRO A 95 2.00 -17.55 -7.37
CA PRO A 95 1.08 -17.23 -6.28
C PRO A 95 0.28 -18.47 -5.93
N GLN A 96 0.57 -19.06 -4.78
CA GLN A 96 -0.20 -20.18 -4.28
C GLN A 96 -1.54 -19.63 -3.79
N GLN A 97 -2.61 -20.18 -4.34
CA GLN A 97 -3.97 -19.83 -3.93
C GLN A 97 -4.29 -20.53 -2.62
N HIS A 98 -3.87 -19.99 -1.49
CA HIS A 98 -4.19 -20.53 -0.17
C HIS A 98 -4.95 -19.50 0.68
N GLY A 99 -5.97 -19.95 1.39
CA GLY A 99 -6.77 -19.15 2.32
C GLY A 99 -8.10 -18.65 1.76
N ALA A 100 -8.90 -18.03 2.61
CA ALA A 100 -10.25 -17.57 2.28
C ALA A 100 -10.32 -16.57 1.12
N LEU A 101 -9.26 -15.78 0.93
CA LEU A 101 -9.17 -14.82 -0.19
C LEU A 101 -8.80 -15.48 -1.52
N ALA A 102 -8.33 -16.73 -1.52
CA ALA A 102 -7.97 -17.47 -2.71
C ALA A 102 -9.18 -18.02 -3.48
N ILE A 103 -10.30 -18.19 -2.79
CA ILE A 103 -11.51 -18.82 -3.35
C ILE A 103 -12.07 -18.03 -4.53
N PHE A 104 -11.80 -16.72 -4.59
CA PHE A 104 -12.36 -15.82 -5.61
C PHE A 104 -11.32 -15.21 -6.54
N ALA A 105 -10.06 -15.61 -6.48
CA ALA A 105 -8.99 -14.99 -7.24
C ALA A 105 -8.35 -15.95 -8.25
N THR A 106 -8.33 -15.54 -9.51
CA THR A 106 -7.61 -16.25 -10.58
C THR A 106 -6.46 -15.38 -11.08
N ASN A 107 -5.35 -16.03 -11.49
CA ASN A 107 -4.17 -15.39 -12.09
C ASN A 107 -3.61 -14.18 -11.30
N PRO A 108 -3.32 -14.32 -10.01
CA PRO A 108 -2.72 -13.22 -9.26
C PRO A 108 -1.35 -12.84 -9.86
N ALA A 109 -1.04 -11.56 -9.83
CA ALA A 109 0.27 -11.03 -10.20
C ALA A 109 0.78 -10.12 -9.08
N VAL A 110 2.08 -10.07 -8.94
CA VAL A 110 2.76 -9.24 -7.94
C VAL A 110 3.68 -8.27 -8.65
N GLY A 111 3.68 -7.04 -8.21
CA GLY A 111 4.60 -6.00 -8.66
C GLY A 111 5.03 -5.10 -7.53
N ILE A 112 6.06 -4.34 -7.79
CA ILE A 112 6.59 -3.34 -6.87
C ILE A 112 6.64 -2.00 -7.59
N ARG A 113 6.27 -0.94 -6.87
CA ARG A 113 6.53 0.44 -7.24
C ARG A 113 7.47 1.06 -6.22
N LEU A 114 8.48 1.75 -6.69
CA LEU A 114 9.48 2.39 -5.85
C LEU A 114 9.27 3.90 -5.85
N HIS A 115 8.89 4.43 -4.71
CA HIS A 115 8.66 5.86 -4.51
C HIS A 115 9.90 6.48 -3.86
N GLY A 116 10.45 7.50 -4.49
CA GLY A 116 11.52 8.31 -3.90
C GLY A 116 11.03 9.06 -2.66
N GLY A 117 11.98 9.41 -1.79
CA GLY A 117 11.67 10.22 -0.62
C GLY A 117 11.12 11.59 -1.03
N LYS A 118 10.12 12.08 -0.33
CA LYS A 118 9.55 13.41 -0.54
C LYS A 118 10.45 14.46 0.13
N GLU A 119 10.55 15.62 -0.50
CA GLU A 119 11.21 16.77 0.11
C GLU A 119 10.40 17.26 1.32
N GLN A 120 11.06 17.32 2.46
CA GLN A 120 10.49 17.82 3.71
C GLN A 120 10.57 19.36 3.76
N PRO A 121 9.78 20.02 4.63
CA PRO A 121 9.77 21.48 4.73
C PRO A 121 11.13 22.11 5.09
N ASP A 122 12.03 21.34 5.66
CA ASP A 122 13.41 21.74 5.98
C ASP A 122 14.39 21.54 4.82
N GLY A 123 13.93 21.04 3.67
CA GLY A 123 14.72 20.73 2.49
C GLY A 123 15.43 19.37 2.55
N ALA A 124 15.24 18.59 3.60
CA ALA A 124 15.72 17.22 3.65
C ALA A 124 14.89 16.32 2.74
N ILE A 125 15.50 15.32 2.11
CA ILE A 125 14.79 14.28 1.39
C ILE A 125 14.43 13.19 2.40
N GLY A 126 13.14 12.94 2.57
CA GLY A 126 12.63 11.86 3.40
C GLY A 126 13.03 10.48 2.87
N GLU A 127 12.76 9.47 3.65
CA GLU A 127 13.00 8.08 3.25
C GLU A 127 12.03 7.70 2.12
N GLY A 128 12.56 6.99 1.11
CA GLY A 128 11.74 6.42 0.05
C GLY A 128 10.95 5.20 0.56
N CYS A 129 9.89 4.84 -0.13
CA CYS A 129 9.11 3.65 0.21
C CYS A 129 8.91 2.70 -0.98
N MET A 130 8.70 1.46 -0.66
CA MET A 130 8.37 0.39 -1.59
C MET A 130 6.89 0.05 -1.44
N GLU A 131 6.13 0.17 -2.51
CA GLU A 131 4.75 -0.29 -2.59
C GLU A 131 4.74 -1.69 -3.21
N ILE A 132 4.36 -2.70 -2.44
CA ILE A 132 4.16 -4.07 -2.95
C ILE A 132 2.70 -4.18 -3.37
N ILE A 133 2.45 -4.46 -4.64
CA ILE A 133 1.12 -4.51 -5.23
C ILE A 133 0.79 -5.94 -5.61
N ILE A 134 -0.33 -6.46 -5.09
CA ILE A 134 -0.92 -7.72 -5.53
C ILE A 134 -2.14 -7.38 -6.38
N GLU A 135 -2.12 -7.78 -7.64
CA GLU A 135 -3.28 -7.74 -8.52
C GLU A 135 -3.90 -9.12 -8.61
N ARG A 136 -5.18 -9.22 -8.43
CA ARG A 136 -5.95 -10.47 -8.54
C ARG A 136 -7.22 -10.26 -9.36
N TYR A 137 -7.68 -11.31 -10.03
CA TYR A 137 -8.98 -11.31 -10.70
C TYR A 137 -10.02 -11.90 -9.76
N THR A 138 -11.11 -11.17 -9.58
CA THR A 138 -12.28 -11.59 -8.81
C THR A 138 -13.44 -11.75 -9.78
N GLY A 139 -13.68 -12.98 -10.28
CA GLY A 139 -14.69 -13.24 -11.32
C GLY A 139 -14.18 -13.05 -12.74
N ILE A 140 -15.08 -12.93 -13.72
CA ILE A 140 -14.73 -13.06 -15.14
C ILE A 140 -13.95 -11.84 -15.66
N ASP A 141 -14.20 -10.62 -15.17
CA ASP A 141 -13.54 -9.40 -15.67
C ASP A 141 -13.20 -8.36 -14.60
N SER A 142 -13.41 -8.68 -13.32
CA SER A 142 -13.11 -7.72 -12.27
C SER A 142 -11.70 -7.93 -11.71
N ARG A 143 -10.88 -6.88 -11.78
CA ARG A 143 -9.57 -6.82 -11.16
C ARG A 143 -9.68 -6.13 -9.81
N GLN A 144 -8.95 -6.62 -8.83
CA GLN A 144 -8.76 -5.95 -7.56
C GLN A 144 -7.27 -5.86 -7.27
N THR A 145 -6.83 -4.73 -6.76
CA THR A 145 -5.47 -4.51 -6.31
C THR A 145 -5.45 -4.32 -4.81
N ILE A 146 -4.41 -4.85 -4.19
CA ILE A 146 -4.13 -4.63 -2.77
C ILE A 146 -2.66 -4.26 -2.70
N SER A 147 -2.31 -3.19 -2.01
CA SER A 147 -0.92 -2.80 -1.84
C SER A 147 -0.52 -2.65 -0.38
N LEU A 148 0.79 -2.76 -0.15
CA LEU A 148 1.45 -2.60 1.13
C LEU A 148 2.62 -1.65 0.94
N PHE A 149 2.69 -0.59 1.77
CA PHE A 149 3.80 0.38 1.76
C PHE A 149 4.81 0.03 2.84
N LEU A 150 6.05 -0.20 2.43
CA LEU A 150 7.16 -0.53 3.33
C LEU A 150 8.32 0.43 3.14
N THR A 151 8.95 0.82 4.23
CA THR A 151 10.20 1.58 4.25
C THR A 151 11.31 0.73 4.86
N PRO A 152 12.49 0.67 4.26
CA PRO A 152 13.65 0.05 4.87
C PRO A 152 14.17 0.94 5.99
N PHE A 153 14.31 0.39 7.17
CA PHE A 153 14.82 1.05 8.35
C PHE A 153 16.12 0.38 8.81
N GLN A 154 17.14 1.18 9.07
CA GLN A 154 18.40 0.70 9.63
C GLN A 154 18.47 1.00 11.13
N SER A 155 18.61 -0.04 11.94
CA SER A 155 18.82 0.08 13.37
C SER A 155 20.14 -0.57 13.79
N MET A 156 20.72 -0.09 14.87
CA MET A 156 21.81 -0.81 15.52
C MET A 156 21.24 -2.06 16.20
N ASP A 157 21.95 -3.18 16.09
CA ASP A 157 21.61 -4.37 16.85
C ASP A 157 21.71 -4.06 18.34
N PRO A 158 20.64 -4.23 19.13
CA PRO A 158 20.66 -3.97 20.56
C PRO A 158 21.62 -4.87 21.35
N HIS A 159 22.01 -6.02 20.79
CA HIS A 159 22.97 -6.95 21.39
C HIS A 159 24.39 -6.81 20.83
N ASN A 160 24.53 -6.17 19.68
CA ASN A 160 25.82 -5.91 19.07
C ASN A 160 25.85 -4.52 18.42
N TYR A 161 26.23 -3.50 19.19
CA TYR A 161 26.28 -2.10 18.75
C TYR A 161 27.20 -1.82 17.54
N MET A 162 27.95 -2.82 17.08
CA MET A 162 28.77 -2.76 15.87
C MET A 162 28.03 -3.29 14.63
N ALA A 163 26.94 -4.01 14.82
CA ALA A 163 26.14 -4.56 13.72
C ALA A 163 24.96 -3.66 13.40
N VAL A 164 24.82 -3.34 12.12
CA VAL A 164 23.64 -2.65 11.58
C VAL A 164 22.69 -3.72 11.03
N GLN A 165 21.46 -3.70 11.50
CA GLN A 165 20.38 -4.53 10.97
C GLN A 165 19.45 -3.69 10.13
N THR A 166 19.08 -4.17 8.96
CA THR A 166 18.06 -3.56 8.12
C THR A 166 16.74 -4.28 8.36
N ARG A 167 15.70 -3.52 8.66
CA ARG A 167 14.32 -4.02 8.84
C ARG A 167 13.40 -3.30 7.88
N PHE A 168 12.27 -3.92 7.57
CA PHE A 168 11.21 -3.27 6.82
C PHE A 168 10.08 -2.91 7.78
N GLU A 169 9.72 -1.64 7.77
CA GLU A 169 8.62 -1.10 8.58
C GLU A 169 7.52 -0.55 7.66
N PHE A 170 6.32 -0.38 8.21
CA PHE A 170 5.27 0.30 7.47
C PHE A 170 5.67 1.75 7.22
N TYR A 171 5.45 2.21 5.98
CA TYR A 171 5.76 3.58 5.62
C TYR A 171 4.93 4.58 6.43
N ASN A 172 5.64 5.55 7.01
CA ASN A 172 5.07 6.65 7.75
C ASN A 172 5.13 7.92 6.90
N ASP A 173 3.99 8.36 6.35
CA ASP A 173 3.92 9.63 5.63
C ASP A 173 3.58 10.78 6.59
N GLU A 174 4.60 11.41 7.13
CA GLU A 174 4.46 12.55 8.04
C GLU A 174 3.88 13.80 7.36
N THR A 175 3.84 13.82 6.03
CA THR A 175 3.29 14.95 5.27
C THR A 175 1.75 14.96 5.26
N LEU A 176 1.10 13.86 5.67
CA LEU A 176 -0.36 13.79 5.72
C LEU A 176 -0.89 14.51 6.97
N PRO A 177 -1.91 15.40 6.81
CA PRO A 177 -2.50 16.11 7.94
C PRO A 177 -3.12 15.09 8.92
N GLY A 178 -2.72 15.20 10.18
CA GLY A 178 -3.24 14.36 11.26
C GLY A 178 -2.43 13.10 11.57
N GLY A 179 -1.27 12.89 10.95
CA GLY A 179 -0.38 11.76 11.26
C GLY A 179 -1.00 10.40 10.94
N ILE A 180 -1.88 10.33 9.94
CA ILE A 180 -2.44 9.08 9.47
C ILE A 180 -1.36 8.37 8.66
N HIS A 181 -0.80 7.32 9.22
CA HIS A 181 0.16 6.48 8.53
C HIS A 181 -0.56 5.63 7.48
N VAL A 182 -0.22 5.81 6.22
CA VAL A 182 -0.75 4.99 5.13
C VAL A 182 0.00 3.67 5.12
N GLY A 183 -0.66 2.59 5.56
CA GLY A 183 -0.06 1.26 5.56
C GLY A 183 -0.18 0.55 4.21
N GLY A 184 -1.20 0.89 3.40
CA GLY A 184 -1.47 0.25 2.13
C GLY A 184 -2.75 0.74 1.46
N THR A 185 -3.20 -0.01 0.45
CA THR A 185 -4.47 0.27 -0.25
C THR A 185 -5.27 -1.00 -0.51
N ILE A 186 -6.58 -0.85 -0.63
CA ILE A 186 -7.49 -1.85 -1.21
C ILE A 186 -8.18 -1.16 -2.39
N GLY A 187 -7.84 -1.56 -3.61
CA GLY A 187 -8.23 -0.80 -4.79
C GLY A 187 -7.64 0.62 -4.73
N SER A 188 -8.48 1.63 -4.90
CA SER A 188 -8.11 3.04 -4.76
C SER A 188 -8.27 3.59 -3.32
N LEU A 189 -8.74 2.76 -2.38
CA LEU A 189 -8.97 3.16 -1.00
C LEU A 189 -7.68 3.03 -0.18
N SER A 190 -7.18 4.13 0.36
CA SER A 190 -6.06 4.12 1.31
C SER A 190 -6.48 3.53 2.65
N VAL A 191 -5.66 2.63 3.16
CA VAL A 191 -5.90 1.92 4.43
C VAL A 191 -4.86 2.37 5.44
N PRO A 192 -5.27 2.96 6.57
CA PRO A 192 -4.35 3.34 7.64
C PRO A 192 -3.58 2.15 8.21
N GLN A 193 -2.36 2.38 8.67
CA GLN A 193 -1.46 1.34 9.20
C GLN A 193 -2.14 0.43 10.24
N GLY A 194 -2.94 0.97 11.15
CA GLY A 194 -3.62 0.20 12.19
C GLY A 194 -4.61 -0.85 11.66
N TYR A 195 -5.09 -0.69 10.43
CA TYR A 195 -5.99 -1.65 9.77
C TYR A 195 -5.27 -2.63 8.85
N MET A 196 -3.94 -2.51 8.70
CA MET A 196 -3.16 -3.40 7.83
C MET A 196 -3.20 -4.85 8.28
N ILE A 197 -3.51 -5.13 9.54
CA ILE A 197 -3.70 -6.48 10.05
C ILE A 197 -4.72 -7.29 9.23
N PHE A 198 -5.70 -6.65 8.63
CA PHE A 198 -6.68 -7.29 7.76
C PHE A 198 -6.14 -7.62 6.36
N LEU A 199 -5.07 -6.93 5.93
CA LEU A 199 -4.43 -7.12 4.63
C LEU A 199 -3.22 -8.05 4.69
N LEU A 200 -2.55 -8.15 5.85
CA LEU A 200 -1.36 -8.97 6.03
C LEU A 200 -1.52 -10.42 5.55
N PRO A 201 -2.65 -11.11 5.78
CA PRO A 201 -2.83 -12.47 5.27
C PRO A 201 -2.74 -12.58 3.74
N ALA A 202 -3.05 -11.50 3.00
CA ALA A 202 -2.90 -11.50 1.54
C ALA A 202 -1.42 -11.52 1.10
N PHE A 203 -0.52 -10.99 1.96
CA PHE A 203 0.91 -10.89 1.72
C PHE A 203 1.72 -12.01 2.39
N GLU A 204 1.14 -12.75 3.33
CA GLU A 204 1.85 -13.75 4.14
C GLU A 204 2.57 -14.79 3.28
N ASN A 205 1.87 -15.38 2.33
CA ASN A 205 2.47 -16.37 1.42
C ASN A 205 3.58 -15.77 0.53
N LEU A 206 3.40 -14.51 0.12
CA LEU A 206 4.39 -13.78 -0.65
C LEU A 206 5.63 -13.54 0.20
N LEU A 207 5.46 -13.01 1.41
CA LEU A 207 6.56 -12.75 2.33
C LEU A 207 7.32 -14.03 2.67
N GLN A 208 6.63 -15.14 2.93
CA GLN A 208 7.26 -16.44 3.19
C GLN A 208 8.12 -16.92 2.01
N ALA A 209 7.69 -16.74 0.77
CA ALA A 209 8.46 -17.12 -0.41
C ALA A 209 9.77 -16.35 -0.54
N TYR A 210 9.82 -15.10 -0.05
CA TYR A 210 11.00 -14.23 -0.13
C TYR A 210 11.75 -14.07 1.18
N LEU A 211 11.32 -14.74 2.27
CA LEU A 211 12.03 -14.71 3.55
C LEU A 211 13.53 -14.96 3.43
N PRO A 212 14.00 -15.96 2.65
CA PRO A 212 15.44 -16.19 2.50
C PRO A 212 16.19 -15.01 1.88
N LEU A 213 15.55 -14.27 0.97
CA LEU A 213 16.14 -13.09 0.34
C LEU A 213 16.14 -11.91 1.32
N ILE A 214 15.05 -11.73 2.06
CA ILE A 214 14.91 -10.70 3.08
C ILE A 214 15.97 -10.91 4.17
N HIS A 215 16.08 -12.12 4.72
CA HIS A 215 17.10 -12.45 5.72
C HIS A 215 18.53 -12.25 5.20
N MET A 216 18.81 -12.59 3.95
CA MET A 216 20.13 -12.34 3.36
C MET A 216 20.45 -10.82 3.37
N ILE A 217 19.48 -9.97 3.08
CA ILE A 217 19.65 -8.52 3.11
C ILE A 217 19.80 -8.03 4.57
N GLU A 218 18.95 -8.47 5.47
CA GLU A 218 18.97 -8.11 6.89
C GLU A 218 20.31 -8.48 7.54
N GLU A 219 20.77 -9.72 7.34
CA GLU A 219 22.05 -10.21 7.89
C GLU A 219 23.26 -9.53 7.28
N SER A 220 23.18 -9.07 6.04
CA SER A 220 24.29 -8.39 5.36
C SER A 220 24.58 -7.00 5.93
N GLY A 221 23.63 -6.40 6.64
CA GLY A 221 23.71 -5.02 7.10
C GLY A 221 23.75 -3.97 5.99
N MET A 222 23.43 -4.35 4.75
CA MET A 222 23.40 -3.41 3.62
C MET A 222 22.35 -2.33 3.83
N GLY A 223 22.69 -1.09 3.50
CA GLY A 223 21.72 0.00 3.39
C GLY A 223 20.84 -0.18 2.16
N ILE A 224 19.56 0.20 2.27
CA ILE A 224 18.59 0.08 1.18
C ILE A 224 17.95 1.45 0.89
N PRO A 225 18.72 2.43 0.41
CA PRO A 225 18.12 3.68 -0.03
C PRO A 225 17.23 3.45 -1.26
N ILE A 226 15.98 3.89 -1.16
CA ILE A 226 15.01 3.86 -2.25
C ILE A 226 14.95 5.25 -2.87
N SER A 227 15.13 5.31 -4.17
CA SER A 227 14.90 6.48 -5.00
C SER A 227 13.80 6.19 -6.01
N GLU A 228 13.33 7.21 -6.70
CA GLU A 228 12.26 7.04 -7.69
C GLU A 228 12.65 5.98 -8.74
N GLY A 229 11.85 4.90 -8.79
CA GLY A 229 12.04 3.78 -9.70
C GLY A 229 13.31 2.94 -9.48
N ARG A 230 14.05 3.14 -8.38
CA ARG A 230 15.31 2.41 -8.09
C ARG A 230 15.46 2.02 -6.63
N LEU A 231 15.90 0.80 -6.42
CA LEU A 231 16.32 0.28 -5.14
C LEU A 231 17.82 0.08 -5.17
N ASN A 232 18.53 0.79 -4.29
CA ASN A 232 19.97 0.72 -4.20
C ASN A 232 20.34 -0.07 -2.94
N LEU A 233 21.33 -0.94 -3.06
CA LEU A 233 21.89 -1.69 -1.94
C LEU A 233 23.34 -1.22 -1.76
N THR A 234 23.66 -0.69 -0.60
CA THR A 234 24.98 -0.15 -0.30
C THR A 234 25.62 -0.94 0.84
N PRO A 235 26.92 -1.30 0.74
CA PRO A 235 27.62 -1.99 1.82
C PRO A 235 27.54 -1.21 3.12
N PRO A 236 27.58 -1.90 4.27
CA PRO A 236 27.63 -1.24 5.57
C PRO A 236 28.83 -0.32 5.64
N GLN A 237 28.63 0.91 6.10
CA GLN A 237 29.73 1.85 6.30
C GLN A 237 30.65 1.31 7.38
N LYS A 238 31.87 0.92 7.02
CA LYS A 238 32.91 0.57 7.99
C LYS A 238 33.26 1.85 8.74
N ARG A 239 32.83 1.96 10.01
CA ARG A 239 33.30 3.04 10.87
C ARG A 239 34.81 2.84 11.06
N THR A 240 35.63 3.72 10.50
CA THR A 240 37.02 3.90 10.89
C THR A 240 37.00 4.41 12.32
N LEU A 241 37.44 3.60 13.27
CA LEU A 241 37.71 3.96 14.66
C LEU A 241 38.89 4.89 14.72
#